data_926fa0b7cfd4b70c75f003ec23a303f6
#
_entry.id   926fa0b7cfd4b70c75f003ec23a303f6
#
_cell.length_a   1.000
_cell.length_b   1.000
_cell.length_c   1.000
_cell.angle_alpha   90.00
_cell.angle_beta   90.00
_cell.angle_gamma   90.00
#
_symmetry.space_group_name_H-M   'P 1'
#
loop_
_entity.id
_entity.type
_entity.pdbx_description
1 polymer ?
#
loop_
_entity_poly.entity_id
_entity_poly.type
_entity_poly.pdbx_seq_one_letter_code
_entity_poly.pdbx_strand_id
1 'polypeptide(L)'
;MLSGEGVPKPVPLSWELLNLLPIAASIMVAVLGYDSAPDPIPIHAGMDGVVNGWAEKSVQVMLLPMVFQLAMAGTMTISHAMLLGSKRPIDPRRPASSAFAYGAYVHAWSACCVGIGLAVNASGVVLEASLVGWVSFDVGGTTLTAVALAVLVPCVVLAVRYGQNGTRLLVRLPEDFTLPADDDDRWYGGVFYANREDPAVVVPKRFGIGWTLNLGRPASWLIVAGLVAICVAVLVATMQG
;
A
#
# COMPACT_ATOMS: atom_id res chain seq x y z
N MET A 1 22.25 4.75 -25.90
CA MET A 1 20.79 4.58 -25.70
C MET A 1 20.56 3.11 -25.39
N LEU A 2 20.40 2.73 -24.12
CA LEU A 2 19.90 1.41 -23.78
C LEU A 2 18.42 1.42 -24.12
N SER A 3 18.05 0.82 -25.27
CA SER A 3 16.66 0.58 -25.64
C SER A 3 16.04 -0.22 -24.50
N GLY A 4 14.89 0.24 -23.96
CA GLY A 4 14.22 -0.39 -22.81
C GLY A 4 13.59 -1.77 -23.13
N GLU A 5 14.04 -2.43 -24.18
CA GLU A 5 13.67 -3.80 -24.54
C GLU A 5 14.37 -4.75 -23.58
N GLY A 6 13.56 -5.44 -22.76
CA GLY A 6 14.03 -6.41 -21.75
C GLY A 6 13.96 -5.97 -20.29
N VAL A 7 13.76 -4.67 -20.00
CA VAL A 7 13.54 -4.22 -18.61
C VAL A 7 12.07 -4.44 -18.23
N PRO A 8 11.78 -5.20 -17.14
CA PRO A 8 10.42 -5.41 -16.69
C PRO A 8 9.72 -4.08 -16.38
N LYS A 9 8.50 -3.92 -16.92
CA LYS A 9 7.69 -2.72 -16.70
C LYS A 9 6.80 -2.91 -15.48
N PRO A 10 6.56 -1.85 -14.69
CA PRO A 10 5.61 -1.92 -13.57
C PRO A 10 4.19 -2.22 -14.08
N VAL A 11 3.37 -2.75 -13.21
CA VAL A 11 1.92 -2.83 -13.44
C VAL A 11 1.38 -1.40 -13.52
N PRO A 12 0.52 -1.09 -14.49
CA PRO A 12 -0.09 0.24 -14.62
C PRO A 12 -0.92 0.62 -13.37
N LEU A 13 -0.84 1.87 -12.93
CA LEU A 13 -1.60 2.37 -11.78
C LEU A 13 -3.12 2.18 -11.94
N SER A 14 -3.61 2.17 -13.18
CA SER A 14 -5.03 1.94 -13.48
C SER A 14 -5.55 0.58 -13.00
N TRP A 15 -4.69 -0.39 -12.73
CA TRP A 15 -5.10 -1.69 -12.16
C TRP A 15 -5.62 -1.55 -10.73
N GLU A 16 -5.28 -0.47 -10.04
CA GLU A 16 -5.88 -0.19 -8.71
C GLU A 16 -7.40 0.06 -8.79
N LEU A 17 -7.94 0.42 -9.96
CA LEU A 17 -9.38 0.53 -10.17
C LEU A 17 -10.12 -0.80 -9.98
N LEU A 18 -9.44 -1.94 -10.07
CA LEU A 18 -10.01 -3.25 -9.76
C LEU A 18 -10.49 -3.34 -8.30
N ASN A 19 -9.91 -2.55 -7.39
CA ASN A 19 -10.36 -2.46 -6.00
C ASN A 19 -11.80 -1.94 -5.87
N LEU A 20 -12.33 -1.24 -6.88
CA LEU A 20 -13.72 -0.78 -6.89
C LEU A 20 -14.72 -1.94 -7.03
N LEU A 21 -14.31 -3.09 -7.57
CA LEU A 21 -15.19 -4.25 -7.74
C LEU A 21 -15.65 -4.84 -6.40
N PRO A 22 -14.74 -5.20 -5.46
CA PRO A 22 -15.18 -5.68 -4.15
C PRO A 22 -15.90 -4.59 -3.33
N ILE A 23 -15.54 -3.31 -3.48
CA ILE A 23 -16.26 -2.22 -2.82
C ILE A 23 -17.71 -2.14 -3.34
N ALA A 24 -17.92 -2.21 -4.64
CA ALA A 24 -19.26 -2.25 -5.22
C ALA A 24 -20.05 -3.50 -4.78
N ALA A 25 -19.36 -4.64 -4.66
CA ALA A 25 -19.96 -5.87 -4.13
C ALA A 25 -20.40 -5.70 -2.66
N SER A 26 -19.59 -5.05 -1.81
CA SER A 26 -20.00 -4.73 -0.43
C SER A 26 -21.21 -3.82 -0.37
N ILE A 27 -21.26 -2.79 -1.21
CA ILE A 27 -22.45 -1.92 -1.31
C ILE A 27 -23.69 -2.73 -1.68
N MET A 28 -23.55 -3.63 -2.64
CA MET A 28 -24.68 -4.49 -3.06
C MET A 28 -25.13 -5.41 -1.93
N VAL A 29 -24.19 -6.03 -1.19
CA VAL A 29 -24.50 -6.87 -0.04
C VAL A 29 -25.21 -6.05 1.05
N ALA A 30 -24.72 -4.86 1.37
CA ALA A 30 -25.34 -3.97 2.34
C ALA A 30 -26.77 -3.59 1.95
N VAL A 31 -26.99 -3.19 0.69
CA VAL A 31 -28.32 -2.79 0.20
C VAL A 31 -29.29 -3.96 0.19
N LEU A 32 -28.89 -5.11 -0.33
CA LEU A 32 -29.76 -6.29 -0.44
C LEU A 32 -30.00 -6.97 0.92
N GLY A 33 -29.01 -6.89 1.82
CA GLY A 33 -29.05 -7.55 3.12
C GLY A 33 -29.54 -6.68 4.26
N TYR A 34 -29.79 -5.38 4.05
CA TYR A 34 -30.13 -4.46 5.13
C TYR A 34 -31.35 -4.93 5.94
N ASP A 35 -32.41 -5.32 5.29
CA ASP A 35 -33.64 -5.74 5.97
C ASP A 35 -33.46 -7.02 6.79
N SER A 36 -32.58 -7.94 6.34
CA SER A 36 -32.26 -9.20 7.03
C SER A 36 -31.22 -9.05 8.13
N ALA A 37 -30.53 -7.91 8.21
CA ALA A 37 -29.50 -7.67 9.21
C ALA A 37 -30.08 -7.72 10.63
N PRO A 38 -29.36 -8.32 11.59
CA PRO A 38 -29.79 -8.38 12.98
C PRO A 38 -29.89 -6.97 13.59
N ASP A 39 -30.71 -6.82 14.61
CA ASP A 39 -30.80 -5.61 15.41
C ASP A 39 -30.78 -6.00 16.90
N PRO A 40 -29.70 -5.71 17.65
CA PRO A 40 -28.52 -4.96 17.24
C PRO A 40 -27.54 -5.74 16.33
N ILE A 41 -26.71 -5.01 15.57
CA ILE A 41 -25.66 -5.55 14.69
C ILE A 41 -24.42 -5.87 15.53
N PRO A 42 -23.81 -7.07 15.38
CA PRO A 42 -22.51 -7.35 15.99
C PRO A 42 -21.42 -6.55 15.29
N ILE A 43 -20.59 -5.82 16.05
CA ILE A 43 -19.51 -4.98 15.50
C ILE A 43 -18.14 -5.33 16.06
N HIS A 44 -18.07 -6.12 17.11
CA HIS A 44 -16.80 -6.54 17.73
C HIS A 44 -16.94 -7.93 18.35
N ALA A 45 -15.87 -8.73 18.19
CA ALA A 45 -15.70 -10.01 18.89
C ALA A 45 -14.36 -10.02 19.61
N GLY A 46 -14.32 -10.69 20.75
CA GLY A 46 -13.09 -10.95 21.49
C GLY A 46 -12.16 -11.92 20.76
N MET A 47 -10.96 -12.13 21.29
CA MET A 47 -10.00 -13.10 20.76
C MET A 47 -10.48 -14.56 20.87
N ASP A 48 -11.48 -14.81 21.71
CA ASP A 48 -12.19 -16.08 21.86
C ASP A 48 -13.30 -16.29 20.83
N GLY A 49 -13.52 -15.33 19.93
CA GLY A 49 -14.58 -15.34 18.93
C GLY A 49 -15.96 -14.94 19.48
N VAL A 50 -16.08 -14.65 20.76
CA VAL A 50 -17.36 -14.26 21.37
C VAL A 50 -17.66 -12.79 21.04
N VAL A 51 -18.84 -12.54 20.48
CA VAL A 51 -19.31 -11.17 20.20
C VAL A 51 -19.54 -10.44 21.51
N ASN A 52 -18.86 -9.31 21.69
CA ASN A 52 -18.92 -8.49 22.90
C ASN A 52 -19.12 -6.99 22.61
N GLY A 53 -19.34 -6.64 21.34
CA GLY A 53 -19.70 -5.29 20.92
C GLY A 53 -20.86 -5.31 19.94
N TRP A 54 -21.86 -4.43 20.18
CA TRP A 54 -23.09 -4.34 19.41
C TRP A 54 -23.41 -2.88 19.12
N ALA A 55 -24.00 -2.60 17.97
CA ALA A 55 -24.49 -1.29 17.60
C ALA A 55 -25.95 -1.38 17.13
N GLU A 56 -26.71 -0.31 17.33
CA GLU A 56 -28.05 -0.19 16.77
C GLU A 56 -27.98 -0.25 15.25
N LYS A 57 -28.96 -0.95 14.65
CA LYS A 57 -29.06 -1.10 13.21
C LYS A 57 -29.22 0.27 12.54
N SER A 58 -28.26 0.65 11.75
CA SER A 58 -28.25 1.91 11.01
C SER A 58 -27.44 1.82 9.73
N VAL A 59 -27.74 2.70 8.77
CA VAL A 59 -26.98 2.83 7.53
C VAL A 59 -25.52 3.14 7.80
N GLN A 60 -25.24 3.94 8.83
CA GLN A 60 -23.87 4.31 9.20
C GLN A 60 -23.03 3.10 9.59
N VAL A 61 -23.60 2.18 10.37
CA VAL A 61 -22.91 0.93 10.77
C VAL A 61 -22.64 0.06 9.55
N MET A 62 -23.59 -0.04 8.62
CA MET A 62 -23.41 -0.78 7.36
C MET A 62 -22.37 -0.16 6.43
N LEU A 63 -22.10 1.14 6.52
CA LEU A 63 -21.07 1.78 5.70
C LEU A 63 -19.64 1.62 6.26
N LEU A 64 -19.46 1.18 7.51
CA LEU A 64 -18.12 1.07 8.12
C LEU A 64 -17.14 0.18 7.35
N PRO A 65 -17.50 -1.04 6.90
CA PRO A 65 -16.59 -1.85 6.09
C PRO A 65 -16.18 -1.16 4.79
N MET A 66 -17.08 -0.41 4.15
CA MET A 66 -16.80 0.31 2.90
C MET A 66 -15.84 1.47 3.12
N VAL A 67 -15.97 2.20 4.23
CA VAL A 67 -15.00 3.26 4.61
C VAL A 67 -13.61 2.65 4.79
N PHE A 68 -13.51 1.50 5.46
CA PHE A 68 -12.26 0.76 5.61
C PHE A 68 -11.69 0.30 4.26
N GLN A 69 -12.53 -0.26 3.38
CA GLN A 69 -12.15 -0.69 2.03
C GLN A 69 -11.63 0.49 1.18
N LEU A 70 -12.31 1.64 1.22
CA LEU A 70 -11.87 2.86 0.51
C LEU A 70 -10.54 3.38 1.06
N ALA A 71 -10.35 3.39 2.37
CA ALA A 71 -9.09 3.78 2.99
C ALA A 71 -7.95 2.84 2.57
N MET A 72 -8.20 1.53 2.52
CA MET A 72 -7.22 0.53 2.09
C MET A 72 -6.90 0.67 0.60
N ALA A 73 -7.91 0.80 -0.26
CA ALA A 73 -7.72 1.04 -1.70
C ALA A 73 -6.90 2.32 -1.93
N GLY A 74 -7.23 3.40 -1.23
CA GLY A 74 -6.46 4.65 -1.28
C GLY A 74 -5.01 4.47 -0.84
N THR A 75 -4.78 3.75 0.25
CA THR A 75 -3.43 3.46 0.76
C THR A 75 -2.60 2.67 -0.24
N MET A 76 -3.18 1.63 -0.87
CA MET A 76 -2.49 0.84 -1.90
C MET A 76 -2.23 1.66 -3.15
N THR A 77 -3.19 2.45 -3.60
CA THR A 77 -3.03 3.35 -4.76
C THR A 77 -1.92 4.38 -4.52
N ILE A 78 -1.88 5.00 -3.34
CA ILE A 78 -0.82 5.96 -2.97
C ILE A 78 0.54 5.25 -2.93
N SER A 79 0.63 4.09 -2.28
CA SER A 79 1.86 3.30 -2.19
C SER A 79 2.38 2.90 -3.58
N HIS A 80 1.49 2.47 -4.46
CA HIS A 80 1.79 2.13 -5.84
C HIS A 80 2.26 3.37 -6.63
N ALA A 81 1.56 4.49 -6.52
CA ALA A 81 1.95 5.75 -7.17
C ALA A 81 3.32 6.24 -6.67
N MET A 82 3.60 6.15 -5.36
CA MET A 82 4.91 6.48 -4.80
C MET A 82 6.03 5.58 -5.35
N LEU A 83 5.76 4.28 -5.48
CA LEU A 83 6.70 3.33 -6.09
C LEU A 83 7.01 3.71 -7.54
N LEU A 84 5.99 4.06 -8.34
CA LEU A 84 6.17 4.47 -9.74
C LEU A 84 6.89 5.82 -9.89
N GLY A 85 6.65 6.74 -8.97
CA GLY A 85 7.26 8.08 -8.94
C GLY A 85 8.63 8.14 -8.25
N SER A 86 9.13 7.02 -7.72
CA SER A 86 10.41 7.02 -7.01
C SER A 86 11.61 7.13 -7.96
N LYS A 87 12.70 7.74 -7.48
CA LYS A 87 13.96 7.82 -8.20
C LYS A 87 14.46 6.41 -8.54
N ARG A 88 14.90 6.20 -9.78
CA ARG A 88 15.53 4.95 -10.22
C ARG A 88 17.01 4.96 -9.82
N PRO A 89 17.45 4.12 -8.90
CA PRO A 89 18.86 4.03 -8.54
C PRO A 89 19.59 3.21 -9.62
N ILE A 90 20.16 3.89 -10.59
CA ILE A 90 21.00 3.25 -11.62
C ILE A 90 22.44 3.29 -11.12
N ASP A 91 23.04 2.12 -10.92
CA ASP A 91 24.45 2.00 -10.63
C ASP A 91 25.26 2.33 -11.90
N PRO A 92 26.08 3.40 -11.88
CA PRO A 92 26.86 3.77 -13.05
C PRO A 92 27.86 2.69 -13.47
N ARG A 93 28.29 1.82 -12.60
CA ARG A 93 29.19 0.69 -12.92
C ARG A 93 28.47 -0.48 -13.56
N ARG A 94 27.14 -0.54 -13.41
CA ARG A 94 26.30 -1.66 -13.83
C ARG A 94 24.93 -1.15 -14.33
N PRO A 95 24.89 -0.26 -15.36
CA PRO A 95 23.67 0.45 -15.74
C PRO A 95 22.58 -0.49 -16.27
N ALA A 96 22.93 -1.48 -17.07
CA ALA A 96 21.95 -2.42 -17.64
C ALA A 96 21.43 -3.38 -16.56
N SER A 97 22.33 -3.97 -15.77
CA SER A 97 21.95 -4.88 -14.68
C SER A 97 21.15 -4.18 -13.59
N SER A 98 21.52 -2.94 -13.22
CA SER A 98 20.76 -2.18 -12.21
C SER A 98 19.41 -1.72 -12.72
N ALA A 99 19.29 -1.31 -13.99
CA ALA A 99 18.02 -1.00 -14.61
C ALA A 99 17.07 -2.20 -14.63
N PHE A 100 17.58 -3.38 -15.00
CA PHE A 100 16.80 -4.62 -14.98
C PHE A 100 16.37 -5.01 -13.56
N ALA A 101 17.31 -4.99 -12.59
CA ALA A 101 17.03 -5.36 -11.21
C ALA A 101 15.98 -4.44 -10.58
N TYR A 102 16.08 -3.12 -10.82
CA TYR A 102 15.09 -2.15 -10.39
C TYR A 102 13.74 -2.35 -11.08
N GLY A 103 13.72 -2.58 -12.41
CA GLY A 103 12.49 -2.85 -13.15
C GLY A 103 11.76 -4.09 -12.64
N ALA A 104 12.49 -5.18 -12.38
CA ALA A 104 11.93 -6.41 -11.80
C ALA A 104 11.38 -6.18 -10.38
N TYR A 105 12.08 -5.41 -9.56
CA TYR A 105 11.61 -5.01 -8.24
C TYR A 105 10.31 -4.21 -8.30
N VAL A 106 10.26 -3.16 -9.13
CA VAL A 106 9.07 -2.31 -9.26
C VAL A 106 7.89 -3.08 -9.85
N HIS A 107 8.14 -3.96 -10.85
CA HIS A 107 7.09 -4.83 -11.38
C HIS A 107 6.47 -5.72 -10.30
N ALA A 108 7.30 -6.40 -9.52
CA ALA A 108 6.84 -7.31 -8.48
C ALA A 108 6.08 -6.58 -7.36
N TRP A 109 6.58 -5.43 -6.91
CA TRP A 109 5.93 -4.65 -5.87
C TRP A 109 4.64 -3.95 -6.36
N SER A 110 4.60 -3.47 -7.60
CA SER A 110 3.36 -2.91 -8.17
C SER A 110 2.26 -3.96 -8.28
N ALA A 111 2.59 -5.19 -8.71
CA ALA A 111 1.66 -6.31 -8.72
C ALA A 111 1.21 -6.68 -7.29
N CYS A 112 2.14 -6.63 -6.32
CA CYS A 112 1.85 -6.89 -4.92
C CYS A 112 0.88 -5.86 -4.34
N CYS A 113 1.05 -4.56 -4.62
CA CYS A 113 0.11 -3.51 -4.17
C CYS A 113 -1.32 -3.79 -4.65
N VAL A 114 -1.50 -4.07 -5.94
CA VAL A 114 -2.81 -4.42 -6.50
C VAL A 114 -3.37 -5.69 -5.84
N GLY A 115 -2.55 -6.74 -5.70
CA GLY A 115 -2.96 -8.01 -5.10
C GLY A 115 -3.37 -7.87 -3.63
N ILE A 116 -2.63 -7.12 -2.84
CA ILE A 116 -2.97 -6.83 -1.43
C ILE A 116 -4.29 -6.06 -1.35
N GLY A 117 -4.40 -4.99 -2.13
CA GLY A 117 -5.64 -4.19 -2.18
C GLY A 117 -6.85 -5.06 -2.47
N LEU A 118 -6.77 -5.89 -3.52
CA LEU A 118 -7.86 -6.80 -3.90
C LEU A 118 -8.18 -7.83 -2.81
N ALA A 119 -7.16 -8.46 -2.22
CA ALA A 119 -7.37 -9.48 -1.19
C ALA A 119 -8.06 -8.91 0.05
N VAL A 120 -7.57 -7.75 0.54
CA VAL A 120 -8.15 -7.09 1.71
C VAL A 120 -9.56 -6.57 1.42
N ASN A 121 -9.78 -5.95 0.25
CA ASN A 121 -11.11 -5.48 -0.12
C ASN A 121 -12.09 -6.62 -0.37
N ALA A 122 -11.65 -7.76 -0.90
CA ALA A 122 -12.49 -8.96 -1.03
C ALA A 122 -12.89 -9.53 0.33
N SER A 123 -11.99 -9.53 1.33
CA SER A 123 -12.35 -9.93 2.69
C SER A 123 -13.37 -8.97 3.34
N GLY A 124 -13.36 -7.70 2.95
CA GLY A 124 -14.38 -6.73 3.35
C GLY A 124 -15.79 -7.10 2.87
N VAL A 125 -15.93 -7.76 1.70
CA VAL A 125 -17.24 -8.27 1.22
C VAL A 125 -17.77 -9.37 2.15
N VAL A 126 -16.88 -10.26 2.61
CA VAL A 126 -17.25 -11.32 3.57
C VAL A 126 -17.63 -10.72 4.92
N LEU A 127 -16.90 -9.69 5.36
CA LEU A 127 -17.24 -8.95 6.57
C LEU A 127 -18.63 -8.29 6.43
N GLU A 128 -18.93 -7.66 5.30
CA GLU A 128 -20.25 -7.08 5.04
C GLU A 128 -21.34 -8.13 5.07
N ALA A 129 -21.11 -9.29 4.43
CA ALA A 129 -22.05 -10.41 4.46
C ALA A 129 -22.31 -10.91 5.89
N SER A 130 -21.32 -10.77 6.78
CA SER A 130 -21.51 -11.15 8.19
C SER A 130 -22.31 -10.12 8.99
N LEU A 131 -22.20 -8.83 8.66
CA LEU A 131 -23.02 -7.79 9.30
C LEU A 131 -24.51 -7.90 8.94
N VAL A 132 -24.81 -8.30 7.69
CA VAL A 132 -26.19 -8.51 7.25
C VAL A 132 -26.75 -9.89 7.66
N GLY A 133 -25.95 -10.74 8.33
CA GLY A 133 -26.37 -12.04 8.84
C GLY A 133 -26.39 -13.16 7.79
N TRP A 134 -25.84 -12.97 6.58
CA TRP A 134 -25.75 -14.02 5.57
C TRP A 134 -24.70 -15.07 5.89
N VAL A 135 -23.66 -14.69 6.62
CA VAL A 135 -22.68 -15.60 7.21
C VAL A 135 -22.51 -15.25 8.69
N SER A 136 -21.97 -16.18 9.48
CA SER A 136 -21.73 -15.88 10.90
C SER A 136 -20.64 -14.83 11.09
N PHE A 137 -20.74 -14.04 12.15
CA PHE A 137 -19.84 -12.90 12.40
C PHE A 137 -18.38 -13.32 12.56
N ASP A 138 -18.14 -14.48 13.15
CA ASP A 138 -16.80 -15.07 13.32
C ASP A 138 -16.14 -15.38 11.97
N VAL A 139 -16.90 -15.79 10.94
CA VAL A 139 -16.39 -16.02 9.58
C VAL A 139 -15.86 -14.72 8.96
N GLY A 140 -16.60 -13.62 9.12
CA GLY A 140 -16.16 -12.30 8.63
C GLY A 140 -14.84 -11.86 9.27
N GLY A 141 -14.77 -11.87 10.60
CA GLY A 141 -13.59 -11.51 11.35
C GLY A 141 -12.39 -12.44 11.11
N THR A 142 -12.62 -13.75 11.07
CA THR A 142 -11.58 -14.75 10.79
C THR A 142 -11.01 -14.58 9.39
N THR A 143 -11.87 -14.35 8.38
CA THR A 143 -11.44 -14.12 7.00
C THR A 143 -10.57 -12.88 6.89
N LEU A 144 -10.98 -11.76 7.47
CA LEU A 144 -10.20 -10.52 7.48
C LEU A 144 -8.84 -10.73 8.14
N THR A 145 -8.80 -11.38 9.30
CA THR A 145 -7.56 -11.69 10.04
C THR A 145 -6.65 -12.60 9.23
N ALA A 146 -7.18 -13.67 8.65
CA ALA A 146 -6.41 -14.60 7.83
C ALA A 146 -5.80 -13.91 6.60
N VAL A 147 -6.56 -13.07 5.91
CA VAL A 147 -6.07 -12.29 4.78
C VAL A 147 -5.00 -11.29 5.23
N ALA A 148 -5.21 -10.57 6.34
CA ALA A 148 -4.23 -9.64 6.88
C ALA A 148 -2.88 -10.32 7.19
N LEU A 149 -2.90 -11.55 7.70
CA LEU A 149 -1.68 -12.34 7.91
C LEU A 149 -1.09 -12.86 6.58
N ALA A 150 -1.95 -13.35 5.68
CA ALA A 150 -1.51 -13.91 4.41
C ALA A 150 -0.81 -12.89 3.50
N VAL A 151 -1.22 -11.61 3.51
CA VAL A 151 -0.59 -10.55 2.71
C VAL A 151 0.82 -10.19 3.19
N LEU A 152 1.21 -10.57 4.41
CA LEU A 152 2.58 -10.39 4.87
C LEU A 152 3.55 -11.32 4.14
N VAL A 153 3.10 -12.50 3.73
CA VAL A 153 3.95 -13.50 3.06
C VAL A 153 4.57 -12.95 1.76
N PRO A 154 3.80 -12.45 0.78
CA PRO A 154 4.39 -11.88 -0.43
C PRO A 154 5.30 -10.68 -0.12
N CYS A 155 4.98 -9.84 0.85
CA CYS A 155 5.84 -8.74 1.26
C CYS A 155 7.21 -9.22 1.74
N VAL A 156 7.23 -10.23 2.62
CA VAL A 156 8.49 -10.84 3.11
C VAL A 156 9.25 -11.51 1.97
N VAL A 157 8.56 -12.30 1.13
CA VAL A 157 9.18 -12.98 -0.03
C VAL A 157 9.82 -11.96 -0.97
N LEU A 158 9.12 -10.87 -1.31
CA LEU A 158 9.66 -9.84 -2.20
C LEU A 158 10.84 -9.11 -1.54
N ALA A 159 10.75 -8.76 -0.26
CA ALA A 159 11.85 -8.13 0.48
C ALA A 159 13.10 -9.03 0.51
N VAL A 160 12.92 -10.34 0.74
CA VAL A 160 14.04 -11.32 0.73
C VAL A 160 14.60 -11.53 -0.67
N ARG A 161 13.73 -11.63 -1.68
CA ARG A 161 14.15 -11.96 -3.06
C ARG A 161 14.82 -10.79 -3.77
N TYR A 162 14.25 -9.60 -3.66
CA TYR A 162 14.72 -8.42 -4.41
C TYR A 162 15.57 -7.48 -3.56
N GLY A 163 15.37 -7.44 -2.24
CA GLY A 163 15.93 -6.40 -1.40
C GLY A 163 15.32 -5.04 -1.73
N GLN A 164 15.86 -3.98 -1.18
CA GLN A 164 15.44 -2.63 -1.53
C GLN A 164 15.91 -2.28 -2.95
N ASN A 165 15.00 -1.76 -3.77
CA ASN A 165 15.29 -1.32 -5.15
C ASN A 165 15.94 -2.39 -6.05
N GLY A 166 15.78 -3.67 -5.72
CA GLY A 166 16.35 -4.76 -6.50
C GLY A 166 17.83 -5.07 -6.18
N THR A 167 18.39 -4.52 -5.10
CA THR A 167 19.81 -4.67 -4.76
C THR A 167 20.24 -6.13 -4.60
N ARG A 168 19.41 -6.99 -4.02
CA ARG A 168 19.72 -8.43 -3.89
C ARG A 168 19.69 -9.17 -5.22
N LEU A 169 18.85 -8.73 -6.15
CA LEU A 169 18.85 -9.27 -7.50
C LEU A 169 20.08 -8.78 -8.27
N LEU A 170 20.42 -7.48 -8.14
CA LEU A 170 21.57 -6.88 -8.80
C LEU A 170 22.88 -7.62 -8.50
N VAL A 171 23.10 -8.05 -7.26
CA VAL A 171 24.31 -8.82 -6.86
C VAL A 171 24.42 -10.15 -7.61
N ARG A 172 23.32 -10.72 -8.08
CA ARG A 172 23.27 -12.00 -8.80
C ARG A 172 23.37 -11.85 -10.33
N LEU A 173 23.32 -10.62 -10.84
CA LEU A 173 23.40 -10.34 -12.28
C LEU A 173 24.87 -10.13 -12.70
N PRO A 174 25.20 -10.37 -13.99
CA PRO A 174 26.54 -10.10 -14.54
C PRO A 174 26.95 -8.62 -14.39
N GLU A 175 28.26 -8.40 -14.32
CA GLU A 175 28.81 -7.04 -14.36
C GLU A 175 28.78 -6.46 -15.76
N ASP A 176 28.46 -5.19 -15.87
CA ASP A 176 28.52 -4.38 -17.07
C ASP A 176 29.38 -3.12 -16.82
N PHE A 177 29.96 -2.54 -17.86
CA PHE A 177 30.98 -1.47 -17.73
C PHE A 177 30.41 -0.09 -17.43
N THR A 178 31.13 0.77 -16.61
CA THR A 178 30.69 2.11 -16.25
C THR A 178 31.60 3.08 -15.54
N LEU A 179 31.10 4.33 -15.31
CA LEU A 179 31.70 5.45 -14.60
C LEU A 179 30.95 5.77 -13.28
N PRO A 180 31.64 6.20 -12.21
CA PRO A 180 30.98 6.46 -10.92
C PRO A 180 30.22 7.78 -10.91
N ALA A 181 29.05 7.78 -10.25
CA ALA A 181 28.30 8.98 -9.85
C ALA A 181 28.14 8.97 -8.31
N ASP A 182 28.40 10.10 -7.71
CA ASP A 182 28.27 10.35 -6.28
C ASP A 182 27.22 11.43 -6.04
N ASP A 183 26.28 11.19 -5.12
CA ASP A 183 25.25 12.16 -4.69
C ASP A 183 25.30 12.40 -3.17
N ASP A 184 26.41 12.10 -2.55
CA ASP A 184 26.64 12.18 -1.11
C ASP A 184 26.38 13.57 -0.55
N ASP A 185 26.68 14.62 -1.30
CA ASP A 185 26.47 16.03 -0.98
C ASP A 185 24.96 16.43 -0.89
N ARG A 186 24.08 15.58 -1.38
CA ARG A 186 22.63 15.78 -1.36
C ARG A 186 21.93 15.12 -0.17
N TRP A 187 22.69 14.37 0.65
CA TRP A 187 22.19 13.67 1.83
C TRP A 187 22.63 14.35 3.13
N TYR A 188 21.69 14.89 3.87
CA TYR A 188 21.92 15.55 5.15
C TYR A 188 21.78 14.54 6.30
N GLY A 189 22.88 14.36 7.04
CA GLY A 189 22.93 13.36 8.11
C GLY A 189 22.70 11.92 7.64
N GLY A 190 22.82 11.64 6.34
CA GLY A 190 22.59 10.33 5.75
C GLY A 190 21.10 9.88 5.71
N VAL A 191 20.18 10.72 6.18
CA VAL A 191 18.74 10.38 6.33
C VAL A 191 17.85 11.25 5.46
N PHE A 192 18.14 12.55 5.36
CA PHE A 192 17.32 13.52 4.64
C PHE A 192 17.92 13.80 3.27
N TYR A 193 17.13 13.59 2.23
CA TYR A 193 17.53 13.92 0.86
C TYR A 193 16.96 15.27 0.44
N ALA A 194 17.79 16.17 -0.07
CA ALA A 194 17.34 17.45 -0.58
C ALA A 194 18.11 17.84 -1.85
N ASN A 195 17.45 17.65 -3.01
CA ASN A 195 17.99 18.04 -4.29
C ASN A 195 16.89 18.71 -5.14
N ARG A 196 17.08 20.00 -5.45
CA ARG A 196 16.14 20.77 -6.29
C ARG A 196 16.21 20.41 -7.77
N GLU A 197 17.34 19.90 -8.20
CA GLU A 197 17.57 19.51 -9.62
C GLU A 197 16.97 18.14 -9.93
N ASP A 198 16.83 17.28 -8.91
CA ASP A 198 16.20 15.97 -9.06
C ASP A 198 14.67 16.12 -9.10
N PRO A 199 13.98 15.77 -10.21
CA PRO A 199 12.53 15.89 -10.32
C PRO A 199 11.77 14.93 -9.41
N ALA A 200 12.40 13.89 -8.87
CA ALA A 200 11.77 12.89 -8.02
C ALA A 200 11.33 13.51 -6.67
N VAL A 201 10.07 13.27 -6.30
CA VAL A 201 9.51 13.68 -4.99
C VAL A 201 9.83 12.64 -3.91
N VAL A 202 9.89 11.37 -4.30
CA VAL A 202 10.19 10.25 -3.43
C VAL A 202 11.47 9.58 -3.89
N VAL A 203 12.40 9.36 -2.96
CA VAL A 203 13.68 8.71 -3.23
C VAL A 203 13.91 7.53 -2.30
N PRO A 204 14.63 6.48 -2.72
CA PRO A 204 15.01 5.38 -1.83
C PRO A 204 15.85 5.91 -0.67
N LYS A 205 15.64 5.39 0.52
CA LYS A 205 16.53 5.68 1.65
C LYS A 205 17.95 5.21 1.36
N ARG A 206 18.93 5.96 1.80
CA ARG A 206 20.34 5.60 1.69
C ARG A 206 20.68 4.42 2.60
N PHE A 207 20.11 4.41 3.80
CA PHE A 207 20.30 3.33 4.79
C PHE A 207 18.96 2.73 5.19
N GLY A 208 18.92 1.41 5.37
CA GLY A 208 17.72 0.69 5.75
C GLY A 208 16.79 0.38 4.57
N ILE A 209 15.53 0.10 4.86
CA ILE A 209 14.48 -0.23 3.89
C ILE A 209 13.46 0.91 3.84
N GLY A 210 12.99 1.26 2.63
CA GLY A 210 11.91 2.25 2.43
C GLY A 210 12.33 3.45 1.58
N TRP A 211 11.50 4.46 1.62
CA TRP A 211 11.66 5.71 0.87
C TRP A 211 11.70 6.91 1.81
N THR A 212 12.23 8.00 1.32
CA THR A 212 12.16 9.32 1.95
C THR A 212 11.71 10.37 0.93
N LEU A 213 11.27 11.51 1.42
CA LEU A 213 10.89 12.61 0.55
C LEU A 213 12.12 13.42 0.14
N ASN A 214 12.11 13.91 -1.10
CA ASN A 214 13.08 14.91 -1.55
C ASN A 214 12.67 16.29 -1.01
N LEU A 215 13.26 16.72 0.09
CA LEU A 215 12.97 18.01 0.73
C LEU A 215 13.36 19.21 -0.13
N GLY A 216 14.09 19.02 -1.21
CA GLY A 216 14.35 20.04 -2.22
C GLY A 216 13.13 20.35 -3.10
N ARG A 217 12.06 19.53 -3.05
CA ARG A 217 10.86 19.70 -3.89
C ARG A 217 9.70 20.28 -3.09
N PRO A 218 8.99 21.32 -3.61
CA PRO A 218 7.81 21.87 -2.93
C PRO A 218 6.70 20.85 -2.68
N ALA A 219 6.51 19.89 -3.60
CA ALA A 219 5.53 18.81 -3.45
C ALA A 219 5.76 17.95 -2.19
N SER A 220 7.01 17.76 -1.76
CA SER A 220 7.32 17.03 -0.52
C SER A 220 6.76 17.74 0.70
N TRP A 221 6.84 19.07 0.73
CA TRP A 221 6.31 19.88 1.83
C TRP A 221 4.78 19.89 1.86
N LEU A 222 4.12 19.82 0.70
CA LEU A 222 2.67 19.66 0.64
C LEU A 222 2.22 18.31 1.21
N ILE A 223 2.98 17.23 0.94
CA ILE A 223 2.72 15.91 1.52
C ILE A 223 2.88 15.96 3.04
N VAL A 224 3.97 16.54 3.55
CA VAL A 224 4.22 16.68 4.99
C VAL A 224 3.11 17.51 5.65
N ALA A 225 2.75 18.65 5.06
CA ALA A 225 1.68 19.50 5.59
C ALA A 225 0.33 18.79 5.62
N GLY A 226 0.00 18.03 4.57
CA GLY A 226 -1.22 17.22 4.52
C GLY A 226 -1.26 16.16 5.61
N LEU A 227 -0.16 15.44 5.83
CA LEU A 227 -0.07 14.44 6.91
C LEU A 227 -0.23 15.07 8.29
N VAL A 228 0.43 16.21 8.53
CA VAL A 228 0.31 16.96 9.79
C VAL A 228 -1.14 17.42 10.00
N ALA A 229 -1.79 17.96 8.97
CA ALA A 229 -3.19 18.39 9.05
C ALA A 229 -4.13 17.24 9.39
N ILE A 230 -3.94 16.06 8.79
CA ILE A 230 -4.71 14.84 9.10
C ILE A 230 -4.49 14.43 10.56
N CYS A 231 -3.23 14.38 11.02
CA CYS A 231 -2.92 14.03 12.41
C CYS A 231 -3.58 15.00 13.40
N VAL A 232 -3.53 16.31 13.12
CA VAL A 232 -4.18 17.33 13.95
C VAL A 232 -5.70 17.17 13.95
N ALA A 233 -6.31 16.94 12.78
CA ALA A 233 -7.76 16.72 12.68
C ALA A 233 -8.21 15.50 13.48
N VAL A 234 -7.49 14.39 13.40
CA VAL A 234 -7.76 13.18 14.19
C VAL A 234 -7.61 13.46 15.68
N LEU A 235 -6.54 14.15 16.09
CA LEU A 235 -6.32 14.50 17.49
C LEU A 235 -7.45 15.37 18.04
N VAL A 236 -7.86 16.41 17.29
CA VAL A 236 -8.96 17.28 17.68
C VAL A 236 -10.29 16.50 17.79
N ALA A 237 -10.57 15.62 16.82
CA ALA A 237 -11.77 14.79 16.86
C ALA A 237 -11.80 13.85 18.09
N THR A 238 -10.65 13.28 18.48
CA THR A 238 -10.55 12.40 19.66
C THR A 238 -10.63 13.16 20.99
N MET A 239 -10.36 14.48 21.00
CA MET A 239 -10.47 15.31 22.21
C MET A 239 -11.88 15.90 22.42
N GLN A 240 -12.74 15.83 21.42
CA GLN A 240 -14.12 16.36 21.48
C GLN A 240 -15.19 15.29 21.72
N GLY A 241 -14.83 14.00 21.69
CA GLY A 241 -15.68 12.86 22.00
C GLY A 241 -15.38 12.27 23.37
#